data_96ab1e575a9a783cbcb664daff5381d4
#
_entry.id   96ab1e575a9a783cbcb664daff5381d4
#
_cell.length_a   1.000
_cell.length_b   1.000
_cell.length_c   1.000
_cell.angle_alpha   90.00
_cell.angle_beta   90.00
_cell.angle_gamma   90.00
#
_symmetry.space_group_name_H-M   'P 1'
#
loop_
_entity.id
_entity.type
_entity.pdbx_description
1 polymer ?
#
loop_
_entity_poly.entity_id
_entity_poly.type
_entity_poly.pdbx_seq_one_letter_code
_entity_poly.pdbx_strand_id
1 'polypeptide(L)'
;NGEGLDAAVEAALSGTDEVVVLTDALGGSVNQRFSRFASDRIHVIAGVNLPLAMTVALARPDEKLDFDALVDEARQQIVYVNGASSA
;
A
#
# COMPACT_ATOMS: atom_id res chain seq x y z
N ASN A 1 -18.19 -5.12 -12.50
CA ASN A 1 -18.98 -4.05 -11.90
C ASN A 1 -18.60 -3.86 -10.44
N GLY A 2 -19.13 -2.81 -9.83
CA GLY A 2 -18.78 -2.47 -8.46
C GLY A 2 -19.18 -3.53 -7.45
N GLU A 3 -20.34 -4.14 -7.62
CA GLU A 3 -20.81 -5.15 -6.68
C GLU A 3 -19.96 -6.41 -6.72
N GLY A 4 -19.59 -6.86 -7.92
CA GLY A 4 -18.73 -8.02 -8.06
C GLY A 4 -17.37 -7.79 -7.44
N LEU A 5 -16.81 -6.59 -7.65
CA LEU A 5 -15.52 -6.24 -7.07
C LEU A 5 -15.61 -6.18 -5.54
N ASP A 6 -16.65 -5.56 -5.00
CA ASP A 6 -16.81 -5.47 -3.55
C ASP A 6 -16.92 -6.84 -2.89
N ALA A 7 -17.67 -7.77 -3.51
CA ALA A 7 -17.76 -9.12 -2.98
C ALA A 7 -16.41 -9.85 -3.02
N ALA A 8 -15.66 -9.67 -4.10
CA ALA A 8 -14.33 -10.28 -4.21
C ALA A 8 -13.37 -9.71 -3.17
N VAL A 9 -13.43 -8.40 -2.95
CA VAL A 9 -12.61 -7.74 -1.94
C VAL A 9 -12.95 -8.27 -0.55
N GLU A 10 -14.21 -8.33 -0.21
CA GLU A 10 -14.64 -8.83 1.09
C GLU A 10 -14.18 -10.28 1.29
N ALA A 11 -14.30 -11.12 0.28
CA ALA A 11 -13.84 -12.50 0.37
C ALA A 11 -12.33 -12.57 0.61
N ALA A 12 -11.55 -11.74 -0.11
CA ALA A 12 -10.10 -11.72 0.05
C ALA A 12 -9.69 -11.20 1.44
N LEU A 13 -10.45 -10.26 2.00
CA LEU A 13 -10.10 -9.60 3.26
C LEU A 13 -10.72 -10.27 4.48
N SER A 14 -11.53 -11.31 4.31
CA SER A 14 -12.23 -11.95 5.41
C SER A 14 -11.38 -12.93 6.21
N GLY A 15 -10.19 -13.26 5.73
CA GLY A 15 -9.28 -14.17 6.44
C GLY A 15 -8.70 -13.55 7.71
N THR A 16 -7.80 -14.28 8.35
CA THR A 16 -7.14 -13.83 9.60
C THR A 16 -5.73 -13.32 9.38
N ASP A 17 -5.17 -13.49 8.18
CA ASP A 17 -3.82 -13.03 7.86
C ASP A 17 -3.79 -11.52 7.71
N GLU A 18 -2.62 -10.93 7.96
CA GLU A 18 -2.43 -9.52 7.65
C GLU A 18 -2.42 -9.32 6.13
N VAL A 19 -3.03 -8.23 5.70
CA VAL A 19 -3.16 -7.88 4.29
C VAL A 19 -2.61 -6.48 4.06
N VAL A 20 -1.81 -6.31 3.02
CA VAL A 20 -1.33 -5.00 2.60
C VAL A 20 -1.93 -4.68 1.24
N VAL A 21 -2.68 -3.60 1.16
CA VAL A 21 -3.30 -3.13 -0.07
C VAL A 21 -2.55 -1.90 -0.56
N LEU A 22 -2.02 -1.97 -1.78
CA LEU A 22 -1.27 -0.88 -2.38
C LEU A 22 -2.10 -0.25 -3.50
N THR A 23 -2.34 1.05 -3.42
CA THR A 23 -3.10 1.77 -4.44
C THR A 23 -2.23 2.87 -5.05
N ASP A 24 -2.57 3.27 -6.27
CA ASP A 24 -1.75 4.21 -7.03
C ASP A 24 -1.98 5.67 -6.66
N ALA A 25 -3.15 6.04 -6.19
CA ALA A 25 -3.44 7.43 -5.89
C ALA A 25 -4.41 7.56 -4.73
N LEU A 26 -4.11 8.49 -3.85
CA LEU A 26 -5.02 8.83 -2.76
C LEU A 26 -6.28 9.48 -3.36
N GLY A 27 -7.44 9.02 -2.93
CA GLY A 27 -8.71 9.56 -3.40
C GLY A 27 -9.22 8.96 -4.71
N GLY A 28 -8.46 8.07 -5.35
CA GLY A 28 -8.94 7.34 -6.52
C GLY A 28 -10.03 6.35 -6.13
N SER A 29 -10.82 5.90 -7.11
CA SER A 29 -11.95 5.00 -6.82
C SER A 29 -11.52 3.69 -6.18
N VAL A 30 -10.40 3.13 -6.61
CA VAL A 30 -9.87 1.90 -6.02
C VAL A 30 -9.44 2.14 -4.58
N ASN A 31 -8.70 3.24 -4.35
CA ASN A 31 -8.28 3.60 -3.00
C ASN A 31 -9.47 3.80 -2.08
N GLN A 32 -10.52 4.50 -2.55
CA GLN A 32 -11.71 4.73 -1.73
C GLN A 32 -12.39 3.42 -1.32
N ARG A 33 -12.44 2.45 -2.22
CA ARG A 33 -13.04 1.15 -1.92
C ARG A 33 -12.27 0.42 -0.82
N PHE A 34 -10.95 0.36 -0.96
CA PHE A 34 -10.13 -0.37 -0.01
C PHE A 34 -9.95 0.36 1.32
N SER A 35 -10.01 1.70 1.31
CA SER A 35 -9.85 2.48 2.54
C SER A 35 -10.91 2.15 3.58
N ARG A 36 -12.10 1.73 3.14
CA ARG A 36 -13.16 1.32 4.05
C ARG A 36 -12.81 0.07 4.86
N PHE A 37 -11.86 -0.72 4.38
CA PHE A 37 -11.47 -1.97 5.02
C PHE A 37 -10.23 -1.84 5.89
N ALA A 38 -9.65 -0.65 5.99
CA ALA A 38 -8.45 -0.45 6.81
C ALA A 38 -8.70 -0.83 8.26
N SER A 39 -7.78 -1.57 8.85
CA SER A 39 -7.88 -2.04 10.24
C SER A 39 -6.49 -2.39 10.73
N ASP A 40 -6.39 -2.94 11.95
CA ASP A 40 -5.11 -3.40 12.48
C ASP A 40 -4.50 -4.50 11.64
N ARG A 41 -5.32 -5.26 10.93
CA ARG A 41 -4.88 -6.37 10.09
C ARG A 41 -4.77 -5.99 8.61
N ILE A 42 -5.55 -5.02 8.17
CA ILE A 42 -5.63 -4.63 6.76
C ILE A 42 -5.01 -3.24 6.61
N HIS A 43 -3.84 -3.20 6.01
CA HIS A 43 -3.06 -1.97 5.84
C HIS A 43 -3.23 -1.45 4.42
N VAL A 44 -3.73 -0.23 4.28
CA VAL A 44 -3.97 0.39 2.98
C VAL A 44 -2.97 1.53 2.79
N ILE A 45 -2.16 1.45 1.75
CA ILE A 45 -1.15 2.47 1.43
C ILE A 45 -1.47 3.04 0.05
N ALA A 46 -1.74 4.35 0.01
CA ALA A 46 -2.03 5.07 -1.23
C ALA A 46 -0.77 5.76 -1.75
N GLY A 47 -0.72 5.93 -3.07
CA GLY A 47 0.40 6.62 -3.71
C GLY A 47 1.66 5.76 -3.76
N VAL A 48 1.49 4.45 -3.95
CA VAL A 48 2.61 3.51 -3.94
C VAL A 48 3.63 3.85 -5.03
N ASN A 49 4.92 3.73 -4.70
CA ASN A 49 6.00 3.79 -5.68
C ASN A 49 6.70 2.43 -5.75
N LEU A 50 7.59 2.26 -6.73
CA LEU A 50 8.24 0.97 -6.95
C LEU A 50 9.06 0.49 -5.76
N PRO A 51 9.90 1.32 -5.11
CA PRO A 51 10.66 0.87 -3.95
C PRO A 51 9.77 0.30 -2.84
N LEU A 52 8.64 0.96 -2.56
CA LEU A 52 7.71 0.48 -1.55
C LEU A 52 7.10 -0.85 -1.96
N ALA A 53 6.64 -0.94 -3.21
CA ALA A 53 6.03 -2.18 -3.70
C ALA A 53 7.00 -3.35 -3.61
N MET A 54 8.26 -3.13 -3.96
CA MET A 54 9.27 -4.18 -3.89
C MET A 54 9.55 -4.60 -2.44
N THR A 55 9.64 -3.64 -1.52
CA THR A 55 9.88 -3.95 -0.12
C THR A 55 8.77 -4.83 0.44
N VAL A 56 7.52 -4.47 0.16
CA VAL A 56 6.37 -5.25 0.63
C VAL A 56 6.33 -6.62 -0.02
N ALA A 57 6.57 -6.68 -1.33
CA ALA A 57 6.48 -7.94 -2.08
C ALA A 57 7.56 -8.94 -1.66
N LEU A 58 8.73 -8.44 -1.26
CA LEU A 58 9.85 -9.29 -0.88
C LEU A 58 9.92 -9.57 0.62
N ALA A 59 9.02 -9.01 1.40
CA ALA A 59 8.98 -9.26 2.83
C ALA A 59 8.67 -10.73 3.11
N ARG A 60 9.31 -11.28 4.12
CA ARG A 60 9.04 -12.66 4.53
C ARG A 60 7.71 -12.72 5.29
N PRO A 61 7.01 -13.86 5.25
CA PRO A 61 5.72 -13.99 5.94
C PRO A 61 5.78 -13.72 7.45
N ASP A 62 6.93 -13.99 8.07
CA ASP A 62 7.10 -13.79 9.51
C ASP A 62 7.73 -12.43 9.86
N GLU A 63 8.05 -11.64 8.85
CA GLU A 63 8.69 -10.34 9.05
C GLU A 63 7.68 -9.31 9.53
N LYS A 64 8.00 -8.62 10.61
CA LYS A 64 7.14 -7.57 11.12
C LYS A 64 7.52 -6.25 10.45
N LEU A 65 6.58 -5.66 9.73
CA LEU A 65 6.81 -4.42 8.98
C LEU A 65 6.37 -3.21 9.79
N ASP A 66 7.22 -2.19 9.81
CA ASP A 66 6.87 -0.88 10.33
C ASP A 66 6.38 -0.03 9.15
N PHE A 67 5.06 0.06 9.00
CA PHE A 67 4.48 0.71 7.82
C PHE A 67 4.76 2.21 7.78
N ASP A 68 4.80 2.88 8.90
CA ASP A 68 5.14 4.31 8.92
C ASP A 68 6.56 4.54 8.42
N ALA A 69 7.51 3.71 8.86
CA ALA A 69 8.88 3.80 8.40
C ALA A 69 9.01 3.48 6.93
N LEU A 70 8.29 2.46 6.44
CA LEU A 70 8.32 2.08 5.03
C LEU A 70 7.81 3.21 4.14
N VAL A 71 6.72 3.85 4.53
CA VAL A 71 6.15 4.95 3.77
C VAL A 71 7.11 6.14 3.75
N ASP A 72 7.73 6.45 4.87
CA ASP A 72 8.69 7.54 4.96
C ASP A 72 9.89 7.29 4.05
N GLU A 73 10.44 6.09 4.10
CA GLU A 73 11.56 5.71 3.21
C GLU A 73 11.16 5.79 1.74
N ALA A 74 9.96 5.33 1.40
CA ALA A 74 9.47 5.36 0.03
C ALA A 74 9.32 6.78 -0.49
N ARG A 75 8.86 7.70 0.35
CA ARG A 75 8.75 9.10 -0.02
C ARG A 75 10.10 9.68 -0.43
N GLN A 76 11.15 9.27 0.24
CA GLN A 76 12.50 9.77 -0.02
C GLN A 76 13.05 9.29 -1.38
N GLN A 77 12.43 8.27 -1.96
CA GLN A 77 12.83 7.77 -3.28
C GLN A 77 12.19 8.55 -4.43
N ILE A 78 11.28 9.47 -4.14
CA ILE A 78 10.68 10.33 -5.15
C ILE A 78 11.54 11.59 -5.22
N VAL A 79 12.40 11.64 -6.23
CA VAL A 79 13.46 12.66 -6.31
C VAL A 79 13.41 13.34 -7.67
N TYR A 80 13.43 14.68 -7.65
CA TYR A 80 13.71 15.44 -8.86
C TYR A 80 15.22 15.46 -9.02
N VAL A 81 15.71 14.62 -9.93
CA VAL A 81 17.14 14.35 -10.03
C VAL A 81 17.96 15.61 -10.28
N ASN A 82 17.45 16.53 -11.11
CA ASN A 82 18.15 17.78 -11.40
C ASN A 82 18.37 18.63 -10.15
N GLY A 83 17.38 18.63 -9.24
CA GLY A 83 17.52 19.34 -7.99
C GLY A 83 18.48 18.66 -7.02
N ALA A 84 18.42 17.32 -6.97
CA ALA A 84 19.29 16.55 -6.09
C ALA A 84 20.76 16.68 -6.45
N SER A 85 21.08 16.84 -7.75
CA SER A 85 22.47 16.91 -8.21
C SER A 85 23.18 18.18 -7.75
N SER A 86 22.45 19.15 -7.28
CA SER A 86 23.03 20.41 -6.79
C SER A 86 23.46 20.34 -5.33
N ALA A 87 23.14 19.27 -4.66
CA ALA A 87 23.43 19.13 -3.22
C ALA A 87 24.89 18.77 -2.94
#